data_7d3253381f568bf8742cba734af65ecd
#
_entry.id   7d3253381f568bf8742cba734af65ecd
#
_cell.length_a   1.000
_cell.length_b   1.000
_cell.length_c   1.000
_cell.angle_alpha   90.00
_cell.angle_beta   90.00
_cell.angle_gamma   90.00
#
_symmetry.space_group_name_H-M   'P 1'
#
loop_
_entity.id
_entity.type
_entity.pdbx_description
1 polymer ?
#
loop_
_entity_poly.entity_id
_entity_poly.type
_entity_poly.pdbx_seq_one_letter_code
_entity_poly.pdbx_strand_id
1 'polypeptide(L)'
;KPYNFKIVMGRINSVIKLRESVLTLTAVEHDELTGIYTRQAFFYHAKVLLKAKAEEKFHLVVADIRDFKLINSSYGDKIGDQVLCYLARTYAKMMPHGLISRYGSDQFVCLAYGDMDLSLDIMKRMTEEIAENAPIPNLMVKYGIYEDIDISLPVSVICDRGFMAIRSIRDNYENSIAYYTKELNQKQMLDRK
;
A
#
# COMPACT_ATOMS: atom_id res chain seq x y z
N LYS A 1 -27.24 -49.54 2.06
CA LYS A 1 -26.68 -49.07 3.33
C LYS A 1 -27.33 -47.70 3.61
N PRO A 2 -28.01 -47.51 4.75
CA PRO A 2 -28.60 -46.22 5.05
C PRO A 2 -27.50 -45.17 5.25
N TYR A 3 -27.58 -44.11 4.48
CA TYR A 3 -26.73 -42.93 4.69
C TYR A 3 -27.02 -42.39 6.11
N ASN A 4 -25.97 -42.26 6.91
CA ASN A 4 -26.14 -41.68 8.23
C ASN A 4 -26.27 -40.18 8.12
N PHE A 5 -27.52 -39.70 8.10
CA PHE A 5 -27.88 -38.29 7.95
C PHE A 5 -27.10 -37.36 8.89
N LYS A 6 -26.83 -37.82 10.12
CA LYS A 6 -26.06 -37.10 11.12
C LYS A 6 -24.61 -36.82 10.67
N ILE A 7 -24.00 -37.81 10.00
CA ILE A 7 -22.63 -37.68 9.49
C ILE A 7 -22.60 -36.70 8.31
N VAL A 8 -23.60 -36.79 7.41
CA VAL A 8 -23.71 -35.90 6.25
C VAL A 8 -23.92 -34.46 6.71
N MET A 9 -24.85 -34.22 7.64
CA MET A 9 -25.09 -32.88 8.20
C MET A 9 -23.88 -32.34 8.95
N GLY A 10 -23.16 -33.18 9.69
CA GLY A 10 -21.91 -32.78 10.35
C GLY A 10 -20.85 -32.30 9.37
N ARG A 11 -20.67 -33.00 8.23
CA ARG A 11 -19.75 -32.60 7.16
C ARG A 11 -20.19 -31.30 6.48
N ILE A 12 -21.47 -31.16 6.16
CA ILE A 12 -22.03 -29.94 5.57
C ILE A 12 -21.77 -28.74 6.50
N ASN A 13 -22.10 -28.86 7.78
CA ASN A 13 -21.87 -27.79 8.76
C ASN A 13 -20.38 -27.44 8.93
N SER A 14 -19.49 -28.42 8.85
CA SER A 14 -18.03 -28.18 8.89
C SER A 14 -17.56 -27.41 7.65
N VAL A 15 -18.07 -27.74 6.46
CA VAL A 15 -17.74 -27.02 5.22
C VAL A 15 -18.29 -25.61 5.24
N ILE A 16 -19.53 -25.39 5.73
CA ILE A 16 -20.12 -24.05 5.90
C ILE A 16 -19.28 -23.20 6.83
N LYS A 17 -18.94 -23.71 8.02
CA LYS A 17 -18.07 -23.00 9.00
C LYS A 17 -16.70 -22.67 8.43
N LEU A 18 -16.08 -23.61 7.70
CA LEU A 18 -14.80 -23.36 7.03
C LEU A 18 -14.93 -22.24 6.01
N ARG A 19 -15.99 -22.25 5.19
CA ARG A 19 -16.26 -21.23 4.19
C ARG A 19 -16.50 -19.86 4.82
N GLU A 20 -17.28 -19.79 5.89
CA GLU A 20 -17.51 -18.55 6.66
C GLU A 20 -16.21 -18.03 7.26
N SER A 21 -15.37 -18.90 7.83
CA SER A 21 -14.06 -18.52 8.35
C SER A 21 -13.13 -17.98 7.27
N VAL A 22 -13.10 -18.62 6.09
CA VAL A 22 -12.30 -18.16 4.93
C VAL A 22 -12.80 -16.80 4.45
N LEU A 23 -14.13 -16.62 4.32
CA LEU A 23 -14.72 -15.34 3.91
C LEU A 23 -14.40 -14.23 4.91
N THR A 24 -14.46 -14.52 6.21
CA THR A 24 -14.12 -13.57 7.27
C THR A 24 -12.63 -13.21 7.23
N LEU A 25 -11.75 -14.18 7.02
CA LEU A 25 -10.31 -13.95 6.85
C LEU A 25 -10.03 -13.09 5.62
N THR A 26 -10.67 -13.39 4.49
CA THR A 26 -10.49 -12.63 3.24
C THR A 26 -10.98 -11.18 3.38
N ALA A 27 -12.11 -10.97 4.08
CA ALA A 27 -12.64 -9.63 4.35
C ALA A 27 -11.74 -8.81 5.29
N VAL A 28 -10.97 -9.45 6.17
CA VAL A 28 -9.98 -8.78 7.03
C VAL A 28 -8.68 -8.50 6.27
N GLU A 29 -8.33 -9.34 5.28
CA GLU A 29 -7.06 -9.23 4.54
C GLU A 29 -7.11 -8.17 3.44
N HIS A 30 -8.25 -8.01 2.77
CA HIS A 30 -8.38 -7.12 1.62
C HIS A 30 -9.33 -5.96 1.88
N ASP A 31 -8.97 -4.79 1.37
CA ASP A 31 -9.82 -3.60 1.35
C ASP A 31 -10.99 -3.81 0.39
N GLU A 32 -12.21 -3.64 0.88
CA GLU A 32 -13.45 -3.96 0.13
C GLU A 32 -13.59 -3.13 -1.16
N LEU A 33 -13.08 -1.90 -1.17
CA LEU A 33 -13.18 -1.01 -2.33
C LEU A 33 -12.13 -1.33 -3.38
N THR A 34 -10.89 -1.49 -2.97
CA THR A 34 -9.73 -1.55 -3.89
C THR A 34 -9.26 -2.97 -4.17
N GLY A 35 -9.61 -3.94 -3.33
CA GLY A 35 -9.21 -5.34 -3.43
C GLY A 35 -7.75 -5.63 -3.08
N ILE A 36 -6.92 -4.63 -2.80
CA ILE A 36 -5.55 -4.80 -2.31
C ILE A 36 -5.52 -5.06 -0.81
N TYR A 37 -4.38 -5.38 -0.23
CA TYR A 37 -4.29 -5.66 1.20
C TYR A 37 -4.75 -4.47 2.06
N THR A 38 -5.39 -4.79 3.19
CA THR A 38 -5.58 -3.82 4.28
C THR A 38 -4.23 -3.53 4.95
N ARG A 39 -4.14 -2.44 5.69
CA ARG A 39 -2.96 -2.12 6.52
C ARG A 39 -2.56 -3.27 7.43
N GLN A 40 -3.53 -3.92 8.07
CA GLN A 40 -3.27 -5.01 9.01
C GLN A 40 -2.69 -6.25 8.31
N ALA A 41 -3.27 -6.64 7.19
CA ALA A 41 -2.77 -7.74 6.38
C ALA A 41 -1.35 -7.44 5.83
N PHE A 42 -1.11 -6.20 5.40
CA PHE A 42 0.22 -5.77 4.95
C PHE A 42 1.29 -6.00 6.01
N PHE A 43 1.04 -5.58 7.27
CA PHE A 43 2.01 -5.80 8.36
C PHE A 43 2.34 -7.28 8.57
N TYR A 44 1.34 -8.14 8.50
CA TYR A 44 1.53 -9.57 8.64
C TYR A 44 2.34 -10.15 7.48
N HIS A 45 1.90 -9.91 6.25
CA HIS A 45 2.56 -10.44 5.04
C HIS A 45 3.95 -9.87 4.82
N ALA A 46 4.16 -8.57 5.08
CA ALA A 46 5.47 -7.94 5.00
C ALA A 46 6.48 -8.58 5.96
N LYS A 47 6.06 -8.84 7.21
CA LYS A 47 6.93 -9.53 8.18
C LYS A 47 7.33 -10.94 7.72
N VAL A 48 6.40 -11.67 7.10
CA VAL A 48 6.66 -12.99 6.55
C VAL A 48 7.61 -12.90 5.35
N LEU A 49 7.32 -11.98 4.42
CA LEU A 49 8.09 -11.80 3.19
C LEU A 49 9.54 -11.38 3.46
N LEU A 50 9.76 -10.40 4.35
CA LEU A 50 11.09 -9.93 4.74
C LEU A 50 11.96 -11.05 5.32
N LYS A 51 11.35 -11.98 6.07
CA LYS A 51 12.05 -13.16 6.60
C LYS A 51 12.33 -14.20 5.54
N ALA A 52 11.35 -14.46 4.66
CA ALA A 52 11.46 -15.50 3.63
C ALA A 52 12.47 -15.15 2.53
N LYS A 53 12.70 -13.85 2.30
CA LYS A 53 13.54 -13.30 1.24
C LYS A 53 14.67 -12.43 1.79
N ALA A 54 15.25 -12.81 2.93
CA ALA A 54 16.23 -11.99 3.66
C ALA A 54 17.49 -11.62 2.85
N GLU A 55 17.81 -12.36 1.81
CA GLU A 55 18.94 -12.11 0.90
C GLU A 55 18.62 -11.10 -0.22
N GLU A 56 17.33 -10.76 -0.37
CA GLU A 56 16.89 -9.82 -1.41
C GLU A 56 16.98 -8.37 -0.91
N LYS A 57 17.18 -7.44 -1.85
CA LYS A 57 17.02 -6.02 -1.57
C LYS A 57 15.54 -5.68 -1.54
N PHE A 58 15.12 -4.96 -0.54
CA PHE A 58 13.75 -4.51 -0.41
C PHE A 58 13.65 -3.00 -0.53
N HIS A 59 12.55 -2.54 -1.11
CA HIS A 59 12.23 -1.15 -1.30
C HIS A 59 10.80 -0.88 -0.85
N LEU A 60 10.59 0.23 -0.16
CA LEU A 60 9.27 0.69 0.22
C LEU A 60 8.94 1.95 -0.55
N VAL A 61 7.78 1.97 -1.17
CA VAL A 61 7.18 3.15 -1.78
C VAL A 61 5.86 3.43 -1.06
N VAL A 62 5.74 4.59 -0.47
CA VAL A 62 4.47 5.07 0.06
C VAL A 62 3.91 6.15 -0.86
N ALA A 63 2.59 6.16 -1.03
CA ALA A 63 1.89 7.13 -1.85
C ALA A 63 0.78 7.78 -1.03
N ASP A 64 0.58 9.08 -1.22
CA ASP A 64 -0.42 9.91 -0.54
C ASP A 64 -1.10 10.79 -1.58
N ILE A 65 -2.42 10.65 -1.73
CA ILE A 65 -3.19 11.46 -2.68
C ILE A 65 -3.34 12.85 -2.09
N ARG A 66 -2.83 13.82 -2.82
CA ARG A 66 -2.91 15.19 -2.37
C ARG A 66 -4.34 15.72 -2.41
N ASP A 67 -4.74 16.38 -1.33
CA ASP A 67 -6.04 17.05 -1.19
C ASP A 67 -7.24 16.14 -1.52
N PHE A 68 -7.16 14.83 -1.17
CA PHE A 68 -8.19 13.83 -1.50
C PHE A 68 -9.58 14.24 -1.00
N LYS A 69 -9.66 14.89 0.15
CA LYS A 69 -10.92 15.44 0.66
C LYS A 69 -11.51 16.49 -0.27
N LEU A 70 -10.67 17.30 -0.91
CA LEU A 70 -11.11 18.29 -1.90
C LEU A 70 -11.60 17.59 -3.18
N ILE A 71 -10.95 16.51 -3.59
CA ILE A 71 -11.41 15.68 -4.73
C ILE A 71 -12.83 15.19 -4.45
N ASN A 72 -13.08 14.59 -3.29
CA ASN A 72 -14.41 14.11 -2.90
C ASN A 72 -15.44 15.26 -2.87
N SER A 73 -15.06 16.42 -2.33
CA SER A 73 -15.96 17.57 -2.27
C SER A 73 -16.29 18.16 -3.65
N SER A 74 -15.36 18.11 -4.59
CA SER A 74 -15.50 18.73 -5.93
C SER A 74 -16.13 17.79 -6.95
N TYR A 75 -15.81 16.48 -6.92
CA TYR A 75 -16.22 15.49 -7.91
C TYR A 75 -17.20 14.43 -7.34
N GLY A 76 -17.39 14.41 -6.03
CA GLY A 76 -18.21 13.43 -5.31
C GLY A 76 -17.45 12.17 -4.94
N ASP A 77 -17.97 11.46 -3.90
CA ASP A 77 -17.32 10.27 -3.33
C ASP A 77 -17.12 9.14 -4.35
N LYS A 78 -18.08 8.96 -5.29
CA LYS A 78 -17.97 7.95 -6.34
C LYS A 78 -16.74 8.13 -7.24
N ILE A 79 -16.38 9.37 -7.54
CA ILE A 79 -15.19 9.67 -8.34
C ILE A 79 -13.94 9.49 -7.49
N GLY A 80 -13.97 9.85 -6.21
CA GLY A 80 -12.91 9.55 -5.28
C GLY A 80 -12.64 8.04 -5.19
N ASP A 81 -13.68 7.23 -5.10
CA ASP A 81 -13.57 5.76 -5.12
C ASP A 81 -12.95 5.24 -6.42
N GLN A 82 -13.29 5.83 -7.57
CA GLN A 82 -12.66 5.47 -8.85
C GLN A 82 -11.19 5.81 -8.87
N VAL A 83 -10.77 6.95 -8.30
CA VAL A 83 -9.35 7.32 -8.15
C VAL A 83 -8.61 6.29 -7.30
N LEU A 84 -9.16 5.90 -6.15
CA LEU A 84 -8.57 4.88 -5.28
C LEU A 84 -8.42 3.54 -5.99
N CYS A 85 -9.46 3.07 -6.67
CA CYS A 85 -9.44 1.82 -7.43
C CYS A 85 -8.46 1.88 -8.62
N TYR A 86 -8.36 3.04 -9.28
CA TYR A 86 -7.40 3.26 -10.36
C TYR A 86 -5.96 3.13 -9.88
N LEU A 87 -5.61 3.82 -8.79
CA LEU A 87 -4.25 3.75 -8.21
C LEU A 87 -3.91 2.35 -7.73
N ALA A 88 -4.83 1.67 -7.04
CA ALA A 88 -4.62 0.31 -6.57
C ALA A 88 -4.29 -0.65 -7.73
N ARG A 89 -5.05 -0.59 -8.83
CA ARG A 89 -4.82 -1.39 -10.05
C ARG A 89 -3.51 -1.04 -10.73
N THR A 90 -3.17 0.24 -10.78
CA THR A 90 -1.93 0.71 -11.39
C THR A 90 -0.72 0.21 -10.61
N TYR A 91 -0.73 0.34 -9.28
CA TYR A 91 0.37 -0.17 -8.45
C TYR A 91 0.49 -1.70 -8.51
N ALA A 92 -0.63 -2.43 -8.56
CA ALA A 92 -0.62 -3.88 -8.72
C ALA A 92 0.01 -4.32 -10.05
N LYS A 93 -0.21 -3.56 -11.11
CA LYS A 93 0.43 -3.79 -12.42
C LYS A 93 1.94 -3.51 -12.39
N MET A 94 2.33 -2.43 -11.74
CA MET A 94 3.74 -2.00 -11.69
C MET A 94 4.59 -2.89 -10.79
N MET A 95 3.99 -3.50 -9.76
CA MET A 95 4.69 -4.34 -8.78
C MET A 95 4.03 -5.71 -8.63
N PRO A 96 4.08 -6.57 -9.66
CA PRO A 96 3.36 -7.85 -9.67
C PRO A 96 3.82 -8.84 -8.59
N HIS A 97 5.02 -8.66 -8.05
CA HIS A 97 5.59 -9.50 -6.98
C HIS A 97 5.66 -8.76 -5.63
N GLY A 98 5.21 -7.51 -5.58
CA GLY A 98 5.18 -6.70 -4.37
C GLY A 98 3.94 -6.91 -3.52
N LEU A 99 4.02 -6.49 -2.27
CA LEU A 99 2.86 -6.34 -1.40
C LEU A 99 2.32 -4.92 -1.51
N ILE A 100 1.05 -4.77 -1.84
CA ILE A 100 0.41 -3.48 -2.03
C ILE A 100 -0.78 -3.38 -1.09
N SER A 101 -0.86 -2.30 -0.35
CA SER A 101 -1.94 -2.10 0.61
C SER A 101 -2.53 -0.69 0.57
N ARG A 102 -3.79 -0.62 0.88
CA ARG A 102 -4.44 0.63 1.28
C ARG A 102 -4.15 0.87 2.76
N TYR A 103 -3.20 1.77 3.02
CA TYR A 103 -2.67 1.99 4.37
C TYR A 103 -3.53 2.94 5.20
N GLY A 104 -4.20 3.86 4.54
CA GLY A 104 -5.13 4.85 5.09
C GLY A 104 -6.29 5.12 4.13
N SER A 105 -7.01 6.21 4.34
CA SER A 105 -8.13 6.61 3.47
C SER A 105 -7.68 6.84 2.04
N ASP A 106 -6.57 7.52 1.87
CA ASP A 106 -5.98 8.06 0.65
C ASP A 106 -4.48 7.71 0.51
N GLN A 107 -4.02 6.77 1.34
CA GLN A 107 -2.61 6.38 1.43
C GLN A 107 -2.40 4.93 1.03
N PHE A 108 -1.36 4.70 0.24
CA PHE A 108 -0.94 3.38 -0.20
C PHE A 108 0.49 3.10 0.25
N VAL A 109 0.77 1.84 0.52
CA VAL A 109 2.11 1.36 0.83
C VAL A 109 2.40 0.16 -0.05
N CYS A 110 3.54 0.20 -0.72
CA CYS A 110 4.01 -0.84 -1.61
C CYS A 110 5.39 -1.31 -1.10
N LEU A 111 5.52 -2.60 -0.82
CA LEU A 111 6.79 -3.26 -0.49
C LEU A 111 7.18 -4.14 -1.66
N ALA A 112 8.28 -3.81 -2.30
CA ALA A 112 8.82 -4.57 -3.42
C ALA A 112 10.21 -5.13 -3.08
N TYR A 113 10.68 -6.12 -3.82
CA TYR A 113 12.01 -6.70 -3.65
C TYR A 113 12.65 -7.01 -5.00
N GLY A 114 13.97 -7.18 -5.00
CA GLY A 114 14.80 -7.37 -6.18
C GLY A 114 15.36 -6.06 -6.72
N ASP A 115 15.97 -6.13 -7.90
CA ASP A 115 16.55 -4.95 -8.55
C ASP A 115 15.45 -4.11 -9.19
N MET A 116 15.10 -3.00 -8.54
CA MET A 116 14.13 -2.02 -9.04
C MET A 116 14.84 -0.69 -9.28
N ASP A 117 14.60 -0.09 -10.45
CA ASP A 117 15.02 1.27 -10.72
C ASP A 117 13.95 2.24 -10.20
N LEU A 118 14.23 2.82 -9.04
CA LEU A 118 13.41 3.85 -8.39
C LEU A 118 14.03 5.24 -8.54
N SER A 119 14.91 5.43 -9.54
CA SER A 119 15.53 6.72 -9.82
C SER A 119 14.49 7.81 -10.03
N LEU A 120 14.88 9.05 -9.75
CA LEU A 120 13.99 10.19 -9.86
C LEU A 120 13.34 10.33 -11.23
N ASP A 121 14.08 10.02 -12.31
CA ASP A 121 13.58 10.11 -13.69
C ASP A 121 12.53 9.04 -13.99
N ILE A 122 12.71 7.82 -13.49
CA ILE A 122 11.71 6.75 -13.59
C ILE A 122 10.46 7.10 -12.80
N MET A 123 10.64 7.55 -11.56
CA MET A 123 9.54 7.93 -10.69
C MET A 123 8.74 9.13 -11.23
N LYS A 124 9.40 10.12 -11.84
CA LYS A 124 8.72 11.24 -12.50
C LYS A 124 7.87 10.76 -13.67
N ARG A 125 8.42 9.97 -14.59
CA ARG A 125 7.67 9.41 -15.73
C ARG A 125 6.47 8.60 -15.28
N MET A 126 6.64 7.77 -14.25
CA MET A 126 5.54 7.00 -13.66
C MET A 126 4.45 7.92 -13.09
N THR A 127 4.84 8.99 -12.41
CA THR A 127 3.89 9.96 -11.83
C THR A 127 3.11 10.70 -12.93
N GLU A 128 3.78 11.09 -14.00
CA GLU A 128 3.16 11.73 -15.17
C GLU A 128 2.18 10.78 -15.86
N GLU A 129 2.58 9.54 -16.13
CA GLU A 129 1.70 8.52 -16.72
C GLU A 129 0.45 8.25 -15.86
N ILE A 130 0.62 8.19 -14.53
CA ILE A 130 -0.49 8.04 -13.59
C ILE A 130 -1.45 9.23 -13.66
N ALA A 131 -0.92 10.44 -13.72
CA ALA A 131 -1.73 11.66 -13.78
C ALA A 131 -2.49 11.79 -15.11
N GLU A 132 -1.86 11.44 -16.23
CA GLU A 132 -2.46 11.49 -17.57
C GLU A 132 -3.62 10.50 -17.75
N ASN A 133 -3.53 9.33 -17.13
CA ASN A 133 -4.53 8.26 -17.25
C ASN A 133 -5.53 8.23 -16.09
N ALA A 134 -5.47 9.21 -15.19
CA ALA A 134 -6.33 9.27 -14.01
C ALA A 134 -7.80 9.57 -14.36
N PRO A 135 -8.76 9.13 -13.53
CA PRO A 135 -10.19 9.43 -13.71
C PRO A 135 -10.54 10.92 -13.60
N ILE A 136 -9.63 11.73 -13.06
CA ILE A 136 -9.78 13.17 -12.91
C ILE A 136 -8.56 13.90 -13.48
N PRO A 137 -8.71 15.11 -14.01
CA PRO A 137 -7.58 15.90 -14.45
C PRO A 137 -6.73 16.35 -13.25
N ASN A 138 -5.43 16.49 -13.49
CA ASN A 138 -4.46 17.02 -12.51
C ASN A 138 -4.42 16.22 -11.18
N LEU A 139 -4.62 14.91 -11.23
CA LEU A 139 -4.42 14.08 -10.04
C LEU A 139 -2.98 14.21 -9.55
N MET A 140 -2.81 14.64 -8.32
CA MET A 140 -1.50 14.76 -7.69
C MET A 140 -1.33 13.70 -6.59
N VAL A 141 -0.29 12.89 -6.73
CA VAL A 141 0.11 11.90 -5.73
C VAL A 141 1.53 12.21 -5.29
N LYS A 142 1.77 12.22 -3.99
CA LYS A 142 3.11 12.34 -3.41
C LYS A 142 3.65 10.97 -3.07
N TYR A 143 4.93 10.77 -3.37
CA TYR A 143 5.64 9.52 -3.15
C TYR A 143 6.78 9.69 -2.17
N GLY A 144 6.85 8.81 -1.18
CA GLY A 144 7.97 8.68 -0.28
C GLY A 144 8.65 7.33 -0.50
N ILE A 145 9.94 7.35 -0.80
CA ILE A 145 10.71 6.17 -1.19
C ILE A 145 11.74 5.87 -0.11
N TYR A 146 11.79 4.63 0.33
CA TYR A 146 12.85 4.11 1.17
C TYR A 146 13.50 2.92 0.45
N GLU A 147 14.61 3.22 -0.23
CA GLU A 147 15.40 2.21 -0.95
C GLU A 147 16.29 1.42 0.01
N ASP A 148 16.66 0.20 -0.38
CA ASP A 148 17.52 -0.70 0.37
C ASP A 148 17.19 -0.70 1.86
N ILE A 149 15.94 -1.04 2.17
CA ILE A 149 15.42 -0.96 3.54
C ILE A 149 16.22 -1.85 4.49
N ASP A 150 16.40 -1.39 5.71
CA ASP A 150 16.94 -2.19 6.79
C ASP A 150 15.88 -3.18 7.29
N ILE A 151 15.97 -4.44 6.84
CA ILE A 151 15.00 -5.50 7.15
C ILE A 151 15.04 -5.96 8.63
N SER A 152 16.03 -5.52 9.40
CA SER A 152 16.09 -5.78 10.85
C SER A 152 15.09 -4.95 11.63
N LEU A 153 14.58 -3.89 11.03
CA LEU A 153 13.61 -2.98 11.65
C LEU A 153 12.19 -3.55 11.65
N PRO A 154 11.38 -3.18 12.63
CA PRO A 154 9.95 -3.45 12.58
C PRO A 154 9.30 -2.85 11.33
N VAL A 155 8.33 -3.55 10.73
CA VAL A 155 7.61 -3.08 9.52
C VAL A 155 6.98 -1.69 9.73
N SER A 156 6.51 -1.38 10.94
CA SER A 156 6.00 -0.05 11.29
C SER A 156 7.04 1.04 11.12
N VAL A 157 8.26 0.80 11.58
CA VAL A 157 9.39 1.75 11.44
C VAL A 157 9.78 1.92 9.97
N ILE A 158 9.77 0.83 9.20
CA ILE A 158 10.02 0.89 7.75
C ILE A 158 8.98 1.79 7.06
N CYS A 159 7.68 1.60 7.35
CA CYS A 159 6.61 2.45 6.83
C CYS A 159 6.75 3.90 7.29
N ASP A 160 7.05 4.13 8.58
CA ASP A 160 7.23 5.48 9.12
C ASP A 160 8.33 6.26 8.40
N ARG A 161 9.41 5.59 7.97
CA ARG A 161 10.49 6.19 7.17
C ARG A 161 10.00 6.64 5.79
N GLY A 162 9.19 5.84 5.10
CA GLY A 162 8.57 6.23 3.84
C GLY A 162 7.65 7.45 4.00
N PHE A 163 6.79 7.45 5.02
CA PHE A 163 5.94 8.61 5.32
C PHE A 163 6.74 9.84 5.79
N MET A 164 7.89 9.63 6.41
CA MET A 164 8.80 10.72 6.78
C MET A 164 9.32 11.45 5.53
N ALA A 165 9.64 10.72 4.46
CA ALA A 165 10.02 11.31 3.18
C ALA A 165 8.87 12.14 2.60
N ILE A 166 7.61 11.64 2.58
CA ILE A 166 6.46 12.46 2.13
C ILE A 166 6.31 13.73 2.95
N ARG A 167 6.42 13.61 4.27
CA ARG A 167 6.30 14.80 5.15
C ARG A 167 7.32 15.89 4.85
N SER A 168 8.54 15.53 4.40
CA SER A 168 9.58 16.52 4.06
C SER A 168 9.21 17.40 2.86
N ILE A 169 8.28 16.93 2.01
CA ILE A 169 7.80 17.66 0.82
C ILE A 169 6.31 18.03 0.90
N ARG A 170 5.70 17.94 2.09
CA ARG A 170 4.25 18.11 2.24
C ARG A 170 3.76 19.43 1.67
N ASP A 171 4.45 20.52 1.99
CA ASP A 171 4.08 21.88 1.60
C ASP A 171 4.72 22.33 0.27
N ASN A 172 5.52 21.46 -0.35
CA ASN A 172 6.14 21.73 -1.62
C ASN A 172 5.22 21.28 -2.77
N TYR A 173 4.79 22.25 -3.59
CA TYR A 173 3.88 22.00 -4.71
C TYR A 173 4.59 21.48 -5.96
N GLU A 174 5.87 21.74 -6.09
CA GLU A 174 6.68 21.35 -7.26
C GLU A 174 7.21 19.93 -7.15
N ASN A 175 7.46 19.46 -5.92
CA ASN A 175 8.03 18.14 -5.68
C ASN A 175 6.96 17.15 -5.25
N SER A 176 6.79 16.09 -6.05
CA SER A 176 5.90 14.96 -5.75
C SER A 176 6.65 13.72 -5.24
N ILE A 177 7.99 13.72 -5.26
CA ILE A 177 8.81 12.55 -4.93
C ILE A 177 9.86 12.95 -3.90
N ALA A 178 10.01 12.15 -2.84
CA ALA A 178 11.06 12.30 -1.84
C ALA A 178 11.63 10.95 -1.44
N TYR A 179 12.93 10.93 -1.16
CA TYR A 179 13.63 9.74 -0.68
C TYR A 179 13.91 9.89 0.82
N TYR A 180 13.71 8.78 1.54
CA TYR A 180 14.14 8.73 2.93
C TYR A 180 15.66 8.69 3.00
N THR A 181 16.22 9.58 3.83
CA THR A 181 17.64 9.56 4.19
C THR A 181 17.78 9.59 5.71
N LYS A 182 18.93 9.15 6.23
CA LYS A 182 19.20 9.18 7.68
C LYS A 182 19.21 10.60 8.25
N GLU A 183 19.60 11.58 7.44
CA GLU A 183 19.63 13.00 7.79
C GLU A 183 18.20 13.54 8.01
N LEU A 184 17.22 13.10 7.22
CA LEU A 184 15.80 13.44 7.42
C LEU A 184 15.31 13.02 8.82
N ASN A 185 15.74 11.85 9.29
CA ASN A 185 15.39 11.38 10.63
C ASN A 185 15.97 12.28 11.73
N GLN A 186 17.23 12.70 11.58
CA GLN A 186 17.91 13.58 12.55
C GLN A 186 17.25 14.97 12.59
N LYS A 187 16.92 15.54 11.43
CA LYS A 187 16.26 16.84 11.34
C LYS A 187 14.90 16.84 12.03
N GLN A 188 14.06 15.85 11.78
CA GLN A 188 12.74 15.74 12.42
C GLN A 188 12.80 15.49 13.94
N MET A 189 13.88 14.87 14.45
CA MET A 189 14.09 14.73 15.88
C MET A 189 14.51 16.06 16.55
N LEU A 190 15.19 16.93 15.82
CA LEU A 190 15.56 18.28 16.30
C LEU A 190 14.36 19.24 16.31
N ASP A 191 13.49 19.16 15.30
CA ASP A 191 12.30 20.02 15.18
C ASP A 191 11.18 19.68 16.20
N ARG A 192 11.31 18.56 16.93
CA ARG A 192 10.37 18.13 17.99
C ARG A 192 10.79 18.53 19.41
N LYS A 193 11.96 19.18 19.57
CA LYS A 193 12.46 19.72 20.86
C LYS A 193 12.18 21.20 20.97
#